data_a22b69901978ecb5f2814184db81c110
#
_entry.id   a22b69901978ecb5f2814184db81c110
#
_cell.length_a   1.000
_cell.length_b   1.000
_cell.length_c   1.000
_cell.angle_alpha   90.00
_cell.angle_beta   90.00
_cell.angle_gamma   90.00
#
_symmetry.space_group_name_H-M   'P 1'
#
loop_
_entity.id
_entity.type
_entity.pdbx_description
1 polymer ?
#
loop_
_entity_poly.entity_id
_entity_poly.type
_entity_poly.pdbx_seq_one_letter_code
_entity_poly.pdbx_strand_id
1 'polypeptide(L)'
;MNTYLLFKSLHLISVISWMAGLLYLPRIFVYHAQNNSEPIISEVFKVMEKKLFFYIMTPAMILSWLFGLLLIHEIGFEQLGQTWMVLKLVFVILLTIYHFYLGSILNQFKLNLNQHSHKFFRYINEIPTILLILIIFVVIFKPI
;
A
#
# COMPACT_ATOMS: atom_id res chain seq x y z
N MET A 1 -16.95 -1.32 26.30
CA MET A 1 -16.36 -0.76 25.07
C MET A 1 -16.79 -1.61 23.87
N ASN A 2 -17.10 -0.98 22.77
CA ASN A 2 -17.51 -1.69 21.56
C ASN A 2 -16.27 -2.20 20.81
N THR A 3 -16.08 -3.50 20.84
CA THR A 3 -14.92 -4.15 20.19
C THR A 3 -14.91 -3.92 18.68
N TYR A 4 -16.09 -3.93 18.05
CA TYR A 4 -16.21 -3.67 16.61
C TYR A 4 -15.69 -2.27 16.25
N LEU A 5 -16.09 -1.25 17.00
CA LEU A 5 -15.64 0.13 16.74
C LEU A 5 -14.15 0.29 16.98
N LEU A 6 -13.61 -0.41 17.98
CA LEU A 6 -12.17 -0.39 18.25
C LEU A 6 -11.40 -0.99 17.07
N PHE A 7 -11.78 -2.18 16.62
CA PHE A 7 -11.10 -2.83 15.48
C PHE A 7 -11.26 -2.03 14.21
N LYS A 8 -12.43 -1.42 13.99
CA LYS A 8 -12.66 -0.56 12.82
C LYS A 8 -11.75 0.65 12.83
N SER A 9 -11.58 1.28 13.99
CA SER A 9 -10.68 2.44 14.15
C SER A 9 -9.23 2.06 13.88
N LEU A 10 -8.77 0.96 14.46
CA LEU A 10 -7.40 0.48 14.26
C LEU A 10 -7.16 0.05 12.80
N HIS A 11 -8.17 -0.56 12.18
CA HIS A 11 -8.09 -0.93 10.76
C HIS A 11 -7.95 0.33 9.89
N LEU A 12 -8.75 1.36 10.12
CA LEU A 12 -8.68 2.60 9.35
C LEU A 12 -7.34 3.30 9.51
N ILE A 13 -6.81 3.37 10.75
CA ILE A 13 -5.50 3.96 10.99
C ILE A 13 -4.41 3.23 10.20
N SER A 14 -4.44 1.90 10.25
CA SER A 14 -3.47 1.06 9.54
C SER A 14 -3.58 1.23 8.02
N VAL A 15 -4.81 1.24 7.49
CA VAL A 15 -5.05 1.40 6.04
C VAL A 15 -4.57 2.77 5.57
N ILE A 16 -4.86 3.82 6.31
CA ILE A 16 -4.45 5.19 5.96
C ILE A 16 -2.91 5.27 5.93
N SER A 17 -2.25 4.71 6.94
CA SER A 17 -0.78 4.69 7.00
C SER A 17 -0.18 3.91 5.83
N TRP A 18 -0.76 2.74 5.52
CA TRP A 18 -0.30 1.91 4.40
C TRP A 18 -0.49 2.63 3.06
N MET A 19 -1.68 3.21 2.84
CA MET A 19 -1.97 3.92 1.60
C MET A 19 -1.09 5.15 1.42
N ALA A 20 -0.83 5.88 2.50
CA ALA A 20 0.09 7.02 2.44
C ALA A 20 1.46 6.60 1.93
N GLY A 21 1.99 5.47 2.44
CA GLY A 21 3.26 4.94 1.99
C GLY A 21 3.21 4.47 0.53
N LEU A 22 2.15 3.74 0.15
CA LEU A 22 2.00 3.25 -1.22
C LEU A 22 1.92 4.39 -2.24
N LEU A 23 1.35 5.53 -1.85
CA LEU A 23 1.24 6.70 -2.71
C LEU A 23 2.53 7.51 -2.74
N TYR A 24 3.33 7.43 -1.68
CA TYR A 24 4.54 8.26 -1.56
C TYR A 24 5.81 7.58 -2.08
N LEU A 25 5.97 6.28 -1.84
CA LEU A 25 7.19 5.57 -2.22
C LEU A 25 7.51 5.67 -3.71
N PRO A 26 6.55 5.50 -4.65
CA PRO A 26 6.86 5.68 -6.06
C PRO A 26 7.33 7.09 -6.39
N ARG A 27 6.89 8.11 -5.66
CA ARG A 27 7.38 9.48 -5.84
C ARG A 27 8.84 9.60 -5.46
N ILE A 28 9.25 8.94 -4.39
CA ILE A 28 10.67 8.89 -4.01
C ILE A 28 11.46 8.20 -5.13
N PHE A 29 10.93 7.11 -5.69
CA PHE A 29 11.58 6.43 -6.80
C PHE A 29 11.75 7.33 -8.02
N VAL A 30 10.78 8.22 -8.31
CA VAL A 30 10.89 9.19 -9.39
C VAL A 30 12.13 10.06 -9.20
N TYR A 31 12.28 10.66 -8.02
CA TYR A 31 13.42 11.53 -7.72
C TYR A 31 14.73 10.75 -7.65
N HIS A 32 14.69 9.52 -7.12
CA HIS A 32 15.87 8.67 -7.07
C HIS A 32 16.36 8.33 -8.49
N ALA A 33 15.44 7.99 -9.38
CA ALA A 33 15.78 7.69 -10.78
C ALA A 33 16.37 8.91 -11.48
N GLN A 34 15.89 10.11 -11.18
CA GLN A 34 16.44 11.34 -11.73
C GLN A 34 17.85 11.67 -11.22
N ASN A 35 18.23 11.12 -10.07
CA ASN A 35 19.51 11.39 -9.41
C ASN A 35 20.36 10.13 -9.28
N ASN A 36 20.14 9.15 -10.13
CA ASN A 36 20.81 7.85 -10.05
C ASN A 36 22.31 7.94 -10.17
N SER A 37 22.82 8.94 -10.89
CA SER A 37 24.24 9.15 -11.11
C SER A 37 24.91 9.96 -10.00
N GLU A 38 24.16 10.44 -9.01
CA GLU A 38 24.67 11.24 -7.90
C GLU A 38 24.79 10.36 -6.66
N PRO A 39 26.01 9.85 -6.31
CA PRO A 39 26.13 8.85 -5.25
C PRO A 39 25.63 9.31 -3.88
N ILE A 40 25.91 10.55 -3.49
CA ILE A 40 25.50 11.05 -2.19
C ILE A 40 23.99 11.18 -2.09
N ILE A 41 23.35 11.74 -3.13
CA ILE A 41 21.90 11.90 -3.18
C ILE A 41 21.23 10.52 -3.22
N SER A 42 21.76 9.61 -4.03
CA SER A 42 21.24 8.25 -4.15
C SER A 42 21.24 7.53 -2.80
N GLU A 43 22.31 7.67 -2.01
CA GLU A 43 22.37 7.03 -0.68
C GLU A 43 21.32 7.60 0.28
N VAL A 44 21.03 8.90 0.20
CA VAL A 44 19.95 9.49 1.01
C VAL A 44 18.61 8.90 0.63
N PHE A 45 18.31 8.78 -0.67
CA PHE A 45 17.05 8.17 -1.12
C PHE A 45 16.93 6.71 -0.70
N LYS A 46 18.03 5.94 -0.74
CA LYS A 46 18.01 4.55 -0.28
C LYS A 46 17.59 4.45 1.19
N VAL A 47 18.08 5.35 2.04
CA VAL A 47 17.70 5.39 3.45
C VAL A 47 16.22 5.72 3.61
N MET A 48 15.73 6.74 2.88
CA MET A 48 14.33 7.16 2.93
C MET A 48 13.41 6.02 2.49
N GLU A 49 13.73 5.38 1.37
CA GLU A 49 12.95 4.26 0.83
C GLU A 49 12.88 3.10 1.80
N LYS A 50 14.03 2.72 2.35
CA LYS A 50 14.13 1.62 3.31
C LYS A 50 13.29 1.88 4.56
N LYS A 51 13.41 3.08 5.13
CA LYS A 51 12.67 3.43 6.35
C LYS A 51 11.18 3.48 6.10
N LEU A 52 10.75 4.07 4.98
CA LEU A 52 9.35 4.13 4.63
C LEU A 52 8.77 2.73 4.44
N PHE A 53 9.45 1.88 3.67
CA PHE A 53 8.94 0.55 3.34
C PHE A 53 8.92 -0.37 4.56
N PHE A 54 10.02 -0.48 5.28
CA PHE A 54 10.15 -1.47 6.36
C PHE A 54 9.58 -1.00 7.69
N TYR A 55 9.60 0.29 7.98
CA TYR A 55 9.19 0.80 9.29
C TYR A 55 7.76 1.32 9.31
N ILE A 56 7.19 1.69 8.17
CA ILE A 56 5.85 2.25 8.09
C ILE A 56 4.93 1.36 7.23
N MET A 57 5.30 1.13 5.98
CA MET A 57 4.42 0.44 5.02
C MET A 57 4.19 -1.02 5.38
N THR A 58 5.23 -1.77 5.63
CA THR A 58 5.11 -3.21 5.90
C THR A 58 4.35 -3.48 7.21
N PRO A 59 4.67 -2.81 8.34
CA PRO A 59 3.85 -2.98 9.54
C PRO A 59 2.40 -2.55 9.33
N ALA A 60 2.18 -1.44 8.61
CA ALA A 60 0.81 -0.96 8.34
C ALA A 60 0.03 -1.95 7.48
N MET A 61 0.66 -2.56 6.48
CA MET A 61 0.03 -3.60 5.67
C MET A 61 -0.39 -4.79 6.53
N ILE A 62 0.52 -5.28 7.37
CA ILE A 62 0.25 -6.42 8.24
C ILE A 62 -0.91 -6.11 9.18
N LEU A 63 -0.90 -4.93 9.81
CA LEU A 63 -1.96 -4.51 10.72
C LEU A 63 -3.29 -4.30 9.99
N SER A 64 -3.26 -3.80 8.75
CA SER A 64 -4.46 -3.65 7.94
C SER A 64 -5.13 -5.00 7.70
N TRP A 65 -4.36 -6.02 7.34
CA TRP A 65 -4.88 -7.37 7.15
C TRP A 65 -5.38 -7.96 8.47
N LEU A 66 -4.60 -7.82 9.54
CA LEU A 66 -4.98 -8.35 10.85
C LEU A 66 -6.31 -7.77 11.33
N PHE A 67 -6.42 -6.44 11.36
CA PHE A 67 -7.65 -5.81 11.84
C PHE A 67 -8.80 -5.98 10.87
N GLY A 68 -8.52 -6.08 9.55
CA GLY A 68 -9.55 -6.40 8.57
C GLY A 68 -10.15 -7.77 8.80
N LEU A 69 -9.31 -8.78 9.08
CA LEU A 69 -9.79 -10.14 9.37
C LEU A 69 -10.54 -10.19 10.70
N LEU A 70 -10.08 -9.45 11.71
CA LEU A 70 -10.79 -9.37 12.99
C LEU A 70 -12.17 -8.73 12.83
N LEU A 71 -12.30 -7.72 11.95
CA LEU A 71 -13.58 -7.11 11.64
C LEU A 71 -14.53 -8.11 10.98
N ILE A 72 -14.03 -8.91 10.03
CA ILE A 72 -14.84 -9.94 9.38
C ILE A 72 -15.35 -10.94 10.42
N HIS A 73 -14.50 -11.33 11.36
CA HIS A 73 -14.90 -12.22 12.46
C HIS A 73 -16.01 -11.60 13.30
N GLU A 74 -15.92 -10.31 13.62
CA GLU A 74 -16.90 -9.60 14.44
C GLU A 74 -18.26 -9.45 13.73
N ILE A 75 -18.26 -9.18 12.40
CA ILE A 75 -19.51 -8.98 11.65
C ILE A 75 -20.09 -10.28 11.09
N GLY A 76 -19.30 -11.37 11.12
CA GLY A 76 -19.72 -12.68 10.63
C GLY A 76 -19.14 -13.01 9.26
N PHE A 77 -18.78 -14.27 9.09
CA PHE A 77 -18.15 -14.74 7.84
C PHE A 77 -19.11 -14.79 6.65
N GLU A 78 -20.44 -14.67 6.90
CA GLU A 78 -21.44 -14.59 5.83
C GLU A 78 -21.19 -13.39 4.92
N GLN A 79 -20.55 -12.32 5.44
CA GLN A 79 -20.24 -11.13 4.66
C GLN A 79 -19.26 -11.43 3.53
N LEU A 80 -18.50 -12.52 3.61
CA LEU A 80 -17.58 -12.91 2.55
C LEU A 80 -18.29 -13.26 1.24
N GLY A 81 -19.58 -13.60 1.31
CA GLY A 81 -20.39 -13.85 0.12
C GLY A 81 -20.96 -12.61 -0.54
N GLN A 82 -20.83 -11.44 0.09
CA GLN A 82 -21.34 -10.17 -0.46
C GLN A 82 -20.42 -9.68 -1.59
N THR A 83 -21.05 -9.15 -2.64
CA THR A 83 -20.31 -8.66 -3.81
C THR A 83 -19.29 -7.58 -3.43
N TRP A 84 -19.71 -6.64 -2.58
CA TRP A 84 -18.81 -5.54 -2.17
C TRP A 84 -17.58 -6.06 -1.41
N MET A 85 -17.76 -7.09 -0.60
CA MET A 85 -16.67 -7.69 0.16
C MET A 85 -15.69 -8.42 -0.76
N VAL A 86 -16.22 -9.18 -1.73
CA VAL A 86 -15.38 -9.88 -2.72
C VAL A 86 -14.57 -8.87 -3.53
N LEU A 87 -15.20 -7.79 -4.00
CA LEU A 87 -14.50 -6.75 -4.77
C LEU A 87 -13.44 -6.06 -3.92
N LYS A 88 -13.76 -5.73 -2.67
CA LYS A 88 -12.79 -5.12 -1.75
C LYS A 88 -11.58 -6.03 -1.56
N LEU A 89 -11.81 -7.32 -1.31
CA LEU A 89 -10.71 -8.27 -1.10
C LEU A 89 -9.84 -8.41 -2.34
N VAL A 90 -10.45 -8.45 -3.54
CA VAL A 90 -9.69 -8.51 -4.79
C VAL A 90 -8.79 -7.28 -4.91
N PHE A 91 -9.33 -6.09 -4.69
CA PHE A 91 -8.54 -4.86 -4.78
C PHE A 91 -7.46 -4.79 -3.71
N VAL A 92 -7.72 -5.25 -2.49
CA VAL A 92 -6.73 -5.28 -1.42
C VAL A 92 -5.61 -6.27 -1.74
N ILE A 93 -5.94 -7.42 -2.33
CA ILE A 93 -4.93 -8.38 -2.80
C ILE A 93 -4.04 -7.73 -3.87
N LEU A 94 -4.65 -6.99 -4.81
CA LEU A 94 -3.88 -6.27 -5.83
C LEU A 94 -2.96 -5.22 -5.20
N LEU A 95 -3.41 -4.51 -4.18
CA LEU A 95 -2.56 -3.58 -3.44
C LEU A 95 -1.40 -4.30 -2.75
N THR A 96 -1.66 -5.47 -2.19
CA THR A 96 -0.62 -6.27 -1.52
C THR A 96 0.43 -6.74 -2.52
N ILE A 97 0.01 -7.18 -3.71
CA ILE A 97 0.92 -7.55 -4.79
C ILE A 97 1.75 -6.32 -5.19
N TYR A 98 1.12 -5.17 -5.33
CA TYR A 98 1.80 -3.92 -5.67
C TYR A 98 2.82 -3.54 -4.58
N HIS A 99 2.49 -3.72 -3.31
CA HIS A 99 3.39 -3.47 -2.19
C HIS A 99 4.69 -4.28 -2.33
N PHE A 100 4.56 -5.58 -2.60
CA PHE A 100 5.74 -6.42 -2.78
C PHE A 100 6.50 -6.09 -4.06
N TYR A 101 5.80 -5.65 -5.10
CA TYR A 101 6.46 -5.16 -6.32
C TYR A 101 7.32 -3.92 -6.01
N LEU A 102 6.81 -2.99 -5.21
CA LEU A 102 7.60 -1.83 -4.77
C LEU A 102 8.81 -2.26 -3.94
N GLY A 103 8.66 -3.30 -3.11
CA GLY A 103 9.78 -3.86 -2.37
C GLY A 103 10.87 -4.41 -3.29
N SER A 104 10.49 -5.03 -4.38
CA SER A 104 11.42 -5.50 -5.41
C SER A 104 12.18 -4.32 -6.05
N ILE A 105 11.47 -3.24 -6.37
CA ILE A 105 12.09 -2.03 -6.94
C ILE A 105 13.05 -1.41 -5.93
N LEU A 106 12.64 -1.34 -4.66
CA LEU A 106 13.49 -0.84 -3.58
C LEU A 106 14.82 -1.61 -3.54
N ASN A 107 14.75 -2.93 -3.66
CA ASN A 107 15.94 -3.77 -3.69
C ASN A 107 16.81 -3.49 -4.92
N GLN A 108 16.20 -3.23 -6.08
CA GLN A 108 16.94 -2.85 -7.28
C GLN A 108 17.71 -1.54 -7.07
N PHE A 109 17.09 -0.54 -6.46
CA PHE A 109 17.78 0.70 -6.12
C PHE A 109 18.90 0.46 -5.11
N LYS A 110 18.65 -0.36 -4.10
CA LYS A 110 19.64 -0.69 -3.07
C LYS A 110 20.91 -1.26 -3.70
N LEU A 111 20.76 -2.11 -4.71
CA LEU A 111 21.86 -2.77 -5.39
C LEU A 111 22.36 -2.01 -6.62
N ASN A 112 21.85 -0.81 -6.86
CA ASN A 112 22.18 0.03 -8.02
C ASN A 112 21.88 -0.66 -9.36
N LEU A 113 20.81 -1.46 -9.39
CA LEU A 113 20.39 -2.22 -10.58
C LEU A 113 19.16 -1.64 -11.27
N ASN A 114 18.67 -0.49 -10.82
CA ASN A 114 17.47 0.11 -11.41
C ASN A 114 17.72 0.53 -12.87
N GLN A 115 16.85 0.06 -13.76
CA GLN A 115 16.88 0.40 -15.18
C GLN A 115 15.63 1.18 -15.61
N HIS A 116 14.68 1.43 -14.70
CA HIS A 116 13.46 2.14 -15.01
C HIS A 116 13.69 3.66 -14.96
N SER A 117 13.03 4.38 -15.88
CA SER A 117 13.08 5.83 -15.90
C SER A 117 12.15 6.43 -14.85
N HIS A 118 12.37 7.72 -14.54
CA HIS A 118 11.46 8.43 -13.63
C HIS A 118 10.02 8.47 -14.15
N LYS A 119 9.83 8.47 -15.49
CA LYS A 119 8.50 8.44 -16.09
C LYS A 119 7.75 7.15 -15.77
N PHE A 120 8.45 6.01 -15.75
CA PHE A 120 7.86 4.72 -15.38
C PHE A 120 7.27 4.80 -13.97
N PHE A 121 8.02 5.37 -13.01
CA PHE A 121 7.55 5.46 -11.63
C PHE A 121 6.38 6.43 -11.47
N ARG A 122 6.30 7.47 -12.31
CA ARG A 122 5.14 8.36 -12.32
C ARG A 122 3.88 7.63 -12.75
N TYR A 123 3.99 6.76 -13.76
CA TYR A 123 2.85 5.98 -14.23
C TYR A 123 2.40 4.95 -13.22
N ILE A 124 3.33 4.21 -12.60
CA ILE A 124 2.94 3.20 -11.62
C ILE A 124 2.35 3.81 -10.35
N ASN A 125 2.67 5.06 -10.03
CA ASN A 125 2.08 5.74 -8.88
C ASN A 125 0.57 5.96 -9.02
N GLU A 126 0.03 5.87 -10.22
CA GLU A 126 -1.40 5.97 -10.45
C GLU A 126 -2.15 4.69 -10.05
N ILE A 127 -1.47 3.53 -10.02
CA ILE A 127 -2.09 2.25 -9.69
C ILE A 127 -2.72 2.27 -8.30
N PRO A 128 -2.00 2.63 -7.21
CA PRO A 128 -2.61 2.65 -5.89
C PRO A 128 -3.68 3.73 -5.77
N THR A 129 -3.58 4.83 -6.50
CA THR A 129 -4.60 5.87 -6.52
C THR A 129 -5.92 5.33 -7.08
N ILE A 130 -5.86 4.65 -8.22
CA ILE A 130 -7.04 4.06 -8.85
C ILE A 130 -7.65 3.00 -7.93
N LEU A 131 -6.81 2.11 -7.37
CA LEU A 131 -7.28 1.07 -6.47
C LEU A 131 -7.92 1.65 -5.21
N LEU A 132 -7.35 2.72 -4.66
CA LEU A 132 -7.94 3.39 -3.50
C LEU A 132 -9.33 3.95 -3.81
N ILE A 133 -9.47 4.63 -4.95
CA ILE A 133 -10.75 5.17 -5.37
C ILE A 133 -11.79 4.05 -5.49
N LEU A 134 -11.42 2.95 -6.15
CA LEU A 134 -12.32 1.81 -6.33
C LEU A 134 -12.71 1.17 -5.00
N ILE A 135 -11.75 0.99 -4.09
CA ILE A 135 -12.03 0.41 -2.77
C ILE A 135 -12.99 1.28 -1.99
N ILE A 136 -12.77 2.60 -1.98
CA ILE A 136 -13.62 3.54 -1.23
C ILE A 136 -15.05 3.50 -1.77
N PHE A 137 -15.22 3.55 -3.10
CA PHE A 137 -16.56 3.48 -3.68
C PHE A 137 -17.26 2.16 -3.36
N VAL A 138 -16.53 1.04 -3.45
CA VAL A 138 -17.10 -0.27 -3.15
C VAL A 138 -17.53 -0.36 -1.69
N VAL A 139 -16.71 0.11 -0.77
CA VAL A 139 -17.01 0.04 0.67
C VAL A 139 -18.15 0.95 1.06
N ILE A 140 -18.22 2.15 0.49
CA ILE A 140 -19.26 3.13 0.83
C ILE A 140 -20.60 2.76 0.19
N PHE A 141 -20.61 2.45 -1.10
CA PHE A 141 -21.84 2.12 -1.82
C PHE A 141 -22.32 0.68 -1.59
N LYS A 142 -21.42 -0.25 -1.30
CA LYS A 142 -21.70 -1.67 -1.08
C LYS A 142 -22.64 -2.25 -2.14
N PRO A 143 -22.21 -2.27 -3.42
CA PRO A 143 -23.04 -2.81 -4.49
C PRO A 143 -23.37 -4.29 -4.24
N ILE A 144 -24.58 -4.68 -4.65
CA ILE A 144 -25.07 -6.03 -4.48
C ILE A 144 -24.61 -6.94 -5.63
#